data_371d879551182701f2869d1ba177db35
#
_entry.id   371d879551182701f2869d1ba177db35
#
_cell.length_a   1.000
_cell.length_b   1.000
_cell.length_c   1.000
_cell.angle_alpha   90.00
_cell.angle_beta   90.00
_cell.angle_gamma   90.00
#
_symmetry.space_group_name_H-M   'P 1'
#
loop_
_entity.id
_entity.type
_entity.pdbx_description
1 polymer ?
#
loop_
_entity_poly.entity_id
_entity_poly.type
_entity_poly.pdbx_seq_one_letter_code
_entity_poly.pdbx_strand_id
1 'polypeptide(L)'
;MSQPTTDRFTFRRDGEQLVGTLHLPVERPLAAVVTTGPLTSVKEQATGAYARALAERGFAALAFDHRTFGESEGQPRQLEQPEGKAADVSAAVTALGSDDRTRGLPVVAVGICAGGGYMARAVADDSRVRAFAGVAGYYSDAAAFAGSSAEAYHAAIDRGRAAERRWRETGEVETIPAVGPDGGDVAMPLREAYEFYGTSRGAVANYTNAFAVQSFTYTTAFDAQEAAARLRVPFLLIHSERALAPPLARKFYAAVSGPKWELWLESHGQIDFYDDPRLIIPAVDAIAERLTGTLA
;
A
#
# COMPACT_ATOMS: atom_id res chain seq x y z
N MET A 1 -19.81 14.62 21.50
CA MET A 1 -18.50 14.97 20.93
C MET A 1 -18.61 14.82 19.42
N SER A 2 -18.14 15.80 18.65
CA SER A 2 -18.11 15.69 17.19
C SER A 2 -17.20 14.52 16.79
N GLN A 3 -17.53 13.85 15.68
CA GLN A 3 -16.72 12.74 15.15
C GLN A 3 -16.01 13.17 13.86
N PRO A 4 -14.88 12.55 13.50
CA PRO A 4 -14.30 12.72 12.19
C PRO A 4 -15.32 12.51 11.07
N THR A 5 -15.16 13.25 9.97
CA THR A 5 -16.06 13.15 8.80
C THR A 5 -15.34 12.49 7.64
N THR A 6 -16.09 12.05 6.64
CA THR A 6 -15.54 11.45 5.42
C THR A 6 -16.17 12.08 4.20
N ASP A 7 -15.32 12.39 3.22
CA ASP A 7 -15.76 12.93 1.94
C ASP A 7 -15.22 12.06 0.80
N ARG A 8 -16.02 11.88 -0.26
CA ARG A 8 -15.52 11.31 -1.50
C ARG A 8 -14.47 12.24 -2.08
N PHE A 9 -13.32 11.67 -2.46
CA PHE A 9 -12.18 12.40 -3.02
C PHE A 9 -11.84 11.83 -4.38
N THR A 10 -11.76 12.68 -5.40
CA THR A 10 -11.41 12.22 -6.75
C THR A 10 -10.28 13.07 -7.31
N PHE A 11 -9.37 12.43 -8.03
CA PHE A 11 -8.27 13.09 -8.72
C PHE A 11 -7.94 12.34 -10.01
N ARG A 12 -7.07 12.90 -10.84
CA ARG A 12 -6.71 12.29 -12.11
C ARG A 12 -5.22 12.01 -12.21
N ARG A 13 -4.90 10.92 -12.88
CA ARG A 13 -3.57 10.62 -13.37
C ARG A 13 -3.64 10.09 -14.80
N ASP A 14 -2.86 10.67 -15.70
CA ASP A 14 -2.79 10.27 -17.13
C ASP A 14 -4.18 10.21 -17.80
N GLY A 15 -5.11 11.07 -17.40
CA GLY A 15 -6.49 11.10 -17.91
C GLY A 15 -7.48 10.19 -17.19
N GLU A 16 -7.02 9.18 -16.44
CA GLU A 16 -7.85 8.25 -15.67
C GLU A 16 -8.21 8.83 -14.30
N GLN A 17 -9.46 8.63 -13.88
CA GLN A 17 -9.96 9.07 -12.58
C GLN A 17 -9.65 8.03 -11.49
N LEU A 18 -9.02 8.50 -10.41
CA LEU A 18 -8.86 7.75 -9.18
C LEU A 18 -9.86 8.22 -8.14
N VAL A 19 -10.35 7.27 -7.33
CA VAL A 19 -11.40 7.49 -6.35
C VAL A 19 -10.90 7.11 -4.96
N GLY A 20 -11.09 8.02 -4.03
CA GLY A 20 -10.72 7.84 -2.63
C GLY A 20 -11.78 8.32 -1.66
N THR A 21 -11.51 8.11 -0.40
CA THR A 21 -12.21 8.68 0.75
C THR A 21 -11.22 9.50 1.57
N LEU A 22 -11.47 10.79 1.70
CA LEU A 22 -10.72 11.66 2.58
C LEU A 22 -11.38 11.68 3.96
N HIS A 23 -10.68 11.16 4.95
CA HIS A 23 -11.08 11.19 6.34
C HIS A 23 -10.55 12.47 6.98
N LEU A 24 -11.42 13.28 7.55
CA LEU A 24 -11.10 14.59 8.11
C LEU A 24 -11.28 14.58 9.63
N PRO A 25 -10.32 15.11 10.40
CA PRO A 25 -10.46 15.27 11.83
C PRO A 25 -11.50 16.35 12.17
N VAL A 26 -11.89 16.41 13.43
CA VAL A 26 -12.84 17.42 13.92
C VAL A 26 -12.25 18.84 13.88
N GLU A 27 -10.97 18.94 14.18
CA GLU A 27 -10.23 20.19 14.20
C GLU A 27 -9.39 20.39 12.94
N ARG A 28 -8.72 21.54 12.82
CA ARG A 28 -7.79 21.76 11.71
C ARG A 28 -6.74 20.67 11.66
N PRO A 29 -6.54 20.01 10.49
CA PRO A 29 -5.58 18.94 10.38
C PRO A 29 -4.14 19.34 10.70
N LEU A 30 -3.41 18.46 11.37
CA LEU A 30 -1.97 18.60 11.65
C LEU A 30 -1.12 18.38 10.39
N ALA A 31 -1.53 17.41 9.57
CA ALA A 31 -0.90 17.06 8.32
C ALA A 31 -1.91 16.36 7.40
N ALA A 32 -1.61 16.32 6.12
CA ALA A 32 -2.28 15.44 5.17
C ALA A 32 -1.56 14.08 5.13
N VAL A 33 -2.30 12.98 5.10
CA VAL A 33 -1.74 11.64 5.00
C VAL A 33 -2.25 10.95 3.74
N VAL A 34 -1.35 10.38 2.95
CA VAL A 34 -1.70 9.45 1.87
C VAL A 34 -1.44 8.02 2.32
N THR A 35 -2.42 7.12 2.14
CA THR A 35 -2.27 5.71 2.50
C THR A 35 -2.28 4.82 1.25
N THR A 36 -1.47 3.75 1.26
CA THR A 36 -1.54 2.68 0.25
C THR A 36 -1.49 1.32 0.93
N GLY A 37 -2.19 0.35 0.36
CA GLY A 37 -2.54 -0.90 1.03
C GLY A 37 -1.87 -2.15 0.48
N PRO A 38 -2.31 -3.29 0.99
CA PRO A 38 -1.87 -4.60 0.55
C PRO A 38 -2.10 -4.87 -0.94
N LEU A 39 -1.48 -5.94 -1.43
CA LEU A 39 -1.69 -6.47 -2.77
C LEU A 39 -3.20 -6.65 -3.03
N THR A 40 -3.70 -6.20 -4.17
CA THR A 40 -5.10 -6.26 -4.63
C THR A 40 -6.14 -5.54 -3.76
N SER A 41 -5.77 -4.96 -2.62
CA SER A 41 -6.72 -4.30 -1.71
C SER A 41 -7.37 -3.04 -2.30
N VAL A 42 -8.52 -2.69 -1.75
CA VAL A 42 -9.27 -1.47 -2.06
C VAL A 42 -9.35 -0.55 -0.84
N LYS A 43 -9.74 0.70 -1.07
CA LYS A 43 -9.71 1.79 -0.07
C LYS A 43 -10.53 1.55 1.20
N GLU A 44 -11.56 0.70 1.14
CA GLU A 44 -12.43 0.39 2.28
C GLU A 44 -11.79 -0.61 3.27
N GLN A 45 -10.75 -1.33 2.85
CA GLN A 45 -10.09 -2.37 3.66
C GLN A 45 -9.02 -1.76 4.59
N ALA A 46 -7.84 -2.35 4.69
CA ALA A 46 -6.78 -1.90 5.61
C ALA A 46 -6.49 -0.39 5.51
N THR A 47 -6.39 0.16 4.29
CA THR A 47 -6.14 1.60 4.10
C THR A 47 -7.20 2.49 4.72
N GLY A 48 -8.47 2.11 4.60
CA GLY A 48 -9.59 2.84 5.21
C GLY A 48 -9.59 2.75 6.74
N ALA A 49 -9.20 1.60 7.31
CA ALA A 49 -9.05 1.44 8.75
C ALA A 49 -7.97 2.37 9.31
N TYR A 50 -6.80 2.43 8.67
CA TYR A 50 -5.73 3.36 9.07
C TYR A 50 -6.10 4.81 8.85
N ALA A 51 -6.70 5.17 7.70
CA ALA A 51 -7.11 6.54 7.42
C ALA A 51 -8.11 7.07 8.44
N ARG A 52 -9.08 6.25 8.86
CA ARG A 52 -10.03 6.59 9.94
C ARG A 52 -9.32 6.81 11.27
N ALA A 53 -8.48 5.86 11.66
CA ALA A 53 -7.75 5.95 12.93
C ALA A 53 -6.78 7.15 12.96
N LEU A 54 -6.19 7.53 11.84
CA LEU A 54 -5.36 8.73 11.70
C LEU A 54 -6.20 10.01 11.81
N ALA A 55 -7.42 10.03 11.26
CA ALA A 55 -8.31 11.18 11.40
C ALA A 55 -8.72 11.42 12.85
N GLU A 56 -8.93 10.36 13.64
CA GLU A 56 -9.16 10.44 15.10
C GLU A 56 -7.98 11.06 15.86
N ARG A 57 -6.77 11.08 15.26
CA ARG A 57 -5.54 11.67 15.82
C ARG A 57 -5.16 13.00 15.19
N GLY A 58 -6.09 13.62 14.47
CA GLY A 58 -5.92 14.97 13.94
C GLY A 58 -5.28 15.05 12.55
N PHE A 59 -5.25 13.99 11.77
CA PHE A 59 -4.74 14.00 10.40
C PHE A 59 -5.88 14.05 9.37
N ALA A 60 -5.68 14.74 8.25
CA ALA A 60 -6.52 14.56 7.07
C ALA A 60 -5.97 13.38 6.26
N ALA A 61 -6.62 12.21 6.31
CA ALA A 61 -6.08 10.99 5.75
C ALA A 61 -6.87 10.49 4.53
N LEU A 62 -6.16 10.31 3.41
CA LEU A 62 -6.71 9.83 2.16
C LEU A 62 -6.43 8.32 2.00
N ALA A 63 -7.50 7.52 1.95
CA ALA A 63 -7.50 6.17 1.41
C ALA A 63 -8.08 6.19 0.00
N PHE A 64 -7.40 5.59 -0.98
CA PHE A 64 -7.87 5.60 -2.37
C PHE A 64 -7.64 4.26 -3.06
N ASP A 65 -8.45 3.99 -4.06
CA ASP A 65 -8.25 2.86 -4.96
C ASP A 65 -7.20 3.24 -6.00
N HIS A 66 -6.17 2.40 -6.12
CA HIS A 66 -5.22 2.54 -7.21
C HIS A 66 -5.90 2.29 -8.56
N ARG A 67 -5.32 2.80 -9.63
CA ARG A 67 -5.80 2.51 -10.97
C ARG A 67 -5.99 1.00 -11.15
N THR A 68 -7.01 0.62 -11.90
CA THR A 68 -7.43 -0.76 -12.18
C THR A 68 -8.15 -1.48 -11.04
N PHE A 69 -8.23 -0.90 -9.84
CA PHE A 69 -8.91 -1.48 -8.66
C PHE A 69 -10.12 -0.66 -8.22
N GLY A 70 -11.02 -1.31 -7.48
CA GLY A 70 -12.17 -0.67 -6.85
C GLY A 70 -12.98 0.21 -7.78
N GLU A 71 -13.25 1.45 -7.34
CA GLU A 71 -13.98 2.47 -8.11
C GLU A 71 -13.09 3.28 -9.06
N SER A 72 -11.75 3.14 -8.98
CA SER A 72 -10.83 3.86 -9.87
C SER A 72 -10.86 3.29 -11.28
N GLU A 73 -10.66 4.16 -12.27
CA GLU A 73 -10.54 3.79 -13.67
C GLU A 73 -9.24 3.01 -13.95
N GLY A 74 -9.06 2.59 -15.18
CA GLY A 74 -7.86 1.90 -15.66
C GLY A 74 -8.12 0.49 -16.17
N GLN A 75 -7.35 0.14 -17.19
CA GLN A 75 -7.39 -1.16 -17.85
C GLN A 75 -5.98 -1.73 -18.02
N PRO A 76 -5.84 -3.05 -17.98
CA PRO A 76 -6.87 -4.03 -17.66
C PRO A 76 -7.24 -3.99 -16.18
N ARG A 77 -8.44 -4.42 -15.82
CA ARG A 77 -8.85 -4.47 -14.41
C ARG A 77 -7.99 -5.47 -13.65
N GLN A 78 -7.81 -5.22 -12.34
CA GLN A 78 -7.05 -6.07 -11.40
C GLN A 78 -5.55 -6.21 -11.74
N LEU A 79 -4.98 -5.24 -12.46
CA LEU A 79 -3.56 -5.18 -12.76
C LEU A 79 -2.76 -4.64 -11.58
N GLU A 80 -1.96 -5.48 -10.95
CA GLU A 80 -1.00 -5.10 -9.92
C GLU A 80 0.30 -4.64 -10.58
N GLN A 81 0.52 -3.35 -10.59
CA GLN A 81 1.70 -2.73 -11.18
C GLN A 81 2.38 -1.80 -10.16
N PRO A 82 3.41 -2.26 -9.44
CA PRO A 82 4.05 -1.51 -8.36
C PRO A 82 4.49 -0.10 -8.72
N GLU A 83 5.18 0.08 -9.85
CA GLU A 83 5.61 1.40 -10.33
C GLU A 83 4.42 2.31 -10.68
N GLY A 84 3.35 1.71 -11.23
CA GLY A 84 2.09 2.40 -11.47
C GLY A 84 1.45 2.87 -10.17
N LYS A 85 1.42 2.02 -9.14
CA LYS A 85 0.90 2.38 -7.82
C LYS A 85 1.74 3.45 -7.13
N ALA A 86 3.07 3.40 -7.25
CA ALA A 86 3.94 4.47 -6.76
C ALA A 86 3.63 5.82 -7.43
N ALA A 87 3.38 5.81 -8.74
CA ALA A 87 3.01 7.02 -9.45
C ALA A 87 1.58 7.51 -9.11
N ASP A 88 0.63 6.59 -8.78
CA ASP A 88 -0.69 6.97 -8.25
C ASP A 88 -0.57 7.68 -6.90
N VAL A 89 0.36 7.24 -6.03
CA VAL A 89 0.68 7.93 -4.77
C VAL A 89 1.16 9.36 -5.03
N SER A 90 2.08 9.57 -5.98
CA SER A 90 2.56 10.92 -6.32
C SER A 90 1.44 11.82 -6.88
N ALA A 91 0.49 11.24 -7.64
CA ALA A 91 -0.71 11.95 -8.08
C ALA A 91 -1.64 12.32 -6.90
N ALA A 92 -1.81 11.41 -5.93
CA ALA A 92 -2.57 11.68 -4.71
C ALA A 92 -1.93 12.79 -3.87
N VAL A 93 -0.60 12.81 -3.74
CA VAL A 93 0.16 13.91 -3.08
C VAL A 93 -0.10 15.23 -3.79
N THR A 94 -0.12 15.26 -5.13
CA THR A 94 -0.46 16.45 -5.91
C THR A 94 -1.88 16.93 -5.62
N ALA A 95 -2.83 16.01 -5.60
CA ALA A 95 -4.23 16.31 -5.35
C ALA A 95 -4.47 16.86 -3.93
N LEU A 96 -3.85 16.26 -2.91
CA LEU A 96 -3.88 16.75 -1.53
C LEU A 96 -3.28 18.16 -1.42
N GLY A 97 -2.18 18.44 -2.14
CA GLY A 97 -1.58 19.78 -2.17
C GLY A 97 -2.44 20.85 -2.84
N SER A 98 -3.45 20.45 -3.62
CA SER A 98 -4.36 21.36 -4.35
C SER A 98 -5.74 21.51 -3.72
N ASP A 99 -6.13 20.60 -2.82
CA ASP A 99 -7.43 20.60 -2.15
C ASP A 99 -7.48 21.63 -1.01
N ASP A 100 -8.54 22.41 -0.92
CA ASP A 100 -8.66 23.52 0.05
C ASP A 100 -8.58 23.04 1.52
N ARG A 101 -8.95 21.79 1.79
CA ARG A 101 -8.93 21.20 3.14
C ARG A 101 -7.54 20.77 3.60
N THR A 102 -6.61 20.54 2.63
CA THR A 102 -5.28 19.97 2.90
C THR A 102 -4.13 20.80 2.32
N ARG A 103 -4.43 21.80 1.50
CA ARG A 103 -3.42 22.68 0.88
C ARG A 103 -2.55 23.35 1.92
N GLY A 104 -1.25 23.30 1.71
CA GLY A 104 -0.25 23.88 2.59
C GLY A 104 0.07 23.05 3.85
N LEU A 105 -0.61 21.92 4.05
CA LEU A 105 -0.23 20.98 5.10
C LEU A 105 1.00 20.16 4.67
N PRO A 106 1.86 19.77 5.60
CA PRO A 106 2.88 18.76 5.32
C PRO A 106 2.23 17.44 4.95
N VAL A 107 2.82 16.70 4.01
CA VAL A 107 2.31 15.39 3.57
C VAL A 107 3.11 14.27 4.22
N VAL A 108 2.41 13.33 4.84
CA VAL A 108 2.94 12.10 5.43
C VAL A 108 2.44 10.91 4.60
N ALA A 109 3.29 9.93 4.40
CA ALA A 109 2.98 8.70 3.68
C ALA A 109 2.83 7.52 4.65
N VAL A 110 1.83 6.66 4.44
CA VAL A 110 1.65 5.41 5.21
C VAL A 110 1.41 4.25 4.24
N GLY A 111 2.31 3.27 4.27
CA GLY A 111 2.23 2.08 3.42
C GLY A 111 2.02 0.81 4.25
N ILE A 112 1.02 0.00 3.92
CA ILE A 112 0.66 -1.23 4.63
C ILE A 112 0.94 -2.43 3.72
N CYS A 113 1.64 -3.45 4.21
CA CYS A 113 1.99 -4.66 3.47
C CYS A 113 2.76 -4.34 2.16
N ALA A 114 2.29 -4.82 1.00
CA ALA A 114 2.87 -4.48 -0.31
C ALA A 114 2.93 -2.96 -0.54
N GLY A 115 1.95 -2.23 0.00
CA GLY A 115 1.94 -0.78 0.02
C GLY A 115 3.15 -0.14 0.71
N GLY A 116 3.81 -0.84 1.63
CA GLY A 116 5.09 -0.39 2.21
C GLY A 116 6.18 -0.24 1.15
N GLY A 117 6.33 -1.22 0.27
CA GLY A 117 7.27 -1.19 -0.84
C GLY A 117 6.91 -0.15 -1.90
N TYR A 118 5.62 -0.06 -2.28
CA TYR A 118 5.14 0.93 -3.27
C TYR A 118 5.32 2.35 -2.77
N MET A 119 4.98 2.58 -1.51
CA MET A 119 5.13 3.87 -0.86
C MET A 119 6.60 4.27 -0.73
N ALA A 120 7.47 3.33 -0.35
CA ALA A 120 8.92 3.57 -0.30
C ALA A 120 9.45 4.06 -1.65
N ARG A 121 9.01 3.44 -2.76
CA ARG A 121 9.38 3.84 -4.12
C ARG A 121 8.89 5.26 -4.42
N ALA A 122 7.62 5.56 -4.12
CA ALA A 122 7.04 6.88 -4.35
C ALA A 122 7.76 7.97 -3.53
N VAL A 123 7.98 7.74 -2.24
CA VAL A 123 8.61 8.71 -1.33
C VAL A 123 10.07 8.96 -1.66
N ALA A 124 10.80 7.95 -2.12
CA ALA A 124 12.21 8.12 -2.52
C ALA A 124 12.38 9.13 -3.67
N ASP A 125 11.37 9.31 -4.50
CA ASP A 125 11.39 10.16 -5.69
C ASP A 125 10.49 11.41 -5.56
N ASP A 126 9.77 11.60 -4.43
CA ASP A 126 8.85 12.73 -4.21
C ASP A 126 9.22 13.55 -2.97
N SER A 127 9.95 14.65 -3.18
CA SER A 127 10.41 15.55 -2.10
C SER A 127 9.28 16.30 -1.36
N ARG A 128 8.05 16.23 -1.82
CA ARG A 128 6.88 16.84 -1.17
C ARG A 128 6.42 16.03 0.04
N VAL A 129 6.75 14.76 0.10
CA VAL A 129 6.48 13.91 1.27
C VAL A 129 7.51 14.21 2.35
N ARG A 130 7.04 14.48 3.56
CA ARG A 130 7.88 14.94 4.68
C ARG A 130 8.24 13.81 5.65
N ALA A 131 7.48 12.73 5.68
CA ALA A 131 7.74 11.57 6.52
C ALA A 131 7.03 10.33 5.97
N PHE A 132 7.54 9.14 6.29
CA PHE A 132 7.00 7.86 5.84
C PHE A 132 6.90 6.86 6.99
N ALA A 133 5.77 6.17 7.11
CA ALA A 133 5.60 5.00 7.96
C ALA A 133 5.25 3.75 7.14
N GLY A 134 5.99 2.68 7.34
CA GLY A 134 5.69 1.37 6.78
C GLY A 134 5.15 0.43 7.84
N VAL A 135 3.93 -0.07 7.67
CA VAL A 135 3.23 -0.94 8.63
C VAL A 135 3.15 -2.35 8.09
N ALA A 136 3.74 -3.31 8.80
CA ALA A 136 3.89 -4.70 8.36
C ALA A 136 4.29 -4.78 6.88
N GLY A 137 5.21 -3.89 6.48
CA GLY A 137 5.57 -3.62 5.10
C GLY A 137 6.26 -4.79 4.43
N TYR A 138 5.79 -5.17 3.23
CA TYR A 138 6.49 -6.11 2.37
C TYR A 138 7.43 -5.33 1.44
N TYR A 139 8.72 -5.46 1.70
CA TYR A 139 9.78 -4.83 0.91
C TYR A 139 10.45 -5.86 0.03
N SER A 140 9.84 -6.13 -1.13
CA SER A 140 10.31 -7.14 -2.08
C SER A 140 11.78 -6.94 -2.46
N ASP A 141 12.46 -8.07 -2.71
CA ASP A 141 13.87 -8.16 -3.09
C ASP A 141 13.95 -9.04 -4.34
N ALA A 142 13.73 -8.42 -5.49
CA ALA A 142 13.69 -9.13 -6.77
C ALA A 142 15.06 -9.73 -7.11
N ALA A 143 16.15 -9.06 -6.76
CA ALA A 143 17.51 -9.56 -6.98
C ALA A 143 17.79 -10.82 -6.15
N ALA A 144 17.38 -10.85 -4.87
CA ALA A 144 17.51 -12.04 -4.03
C ALA A 144 16.63 -13.18 -4.51
N PHE A 145 15.39 -12.90 -4.95
CA PHE A 145 14.51 -13.91 -5.52
C PHE A 145 15.10 -14.51 -6.80
N ALA A 146 15.57 -13.69 -7.75
CA ALA A 146 16.22 -14.16 -8.97
C ALA A 146 17.48 -14.99 -8.67
N GLY A 147 18.24 -14.61 -7.64
CA GLY A 147 19.45 -15.33 -7.22
C GLY A 147 19.17 -16.67 -6.54
N SER A 148 18.07 -16.77 -5.77
CA SER A 148 17.71 -18.00 -5.03
C SER A 148 16.90 -19.00 -5.85
N SER A 149 16.14 -18.55 -6.85
CA SER A 149 15.28 -19.38 -7.70
C SER A 149 15.08 -18.74 -9.07
N ALA A 150 16.13 -18.75 -9.90
CA ALA A 150 16.12 -18.16 -11.24
C ALA A 150 15.03 -18.76 -12.14
N GLU A 151 14.78 -20.08 -12.05
CA GLU A 151 13.74 -20.77 -12.82
C GLU A 151 12.34 -20.22 -12.45
N ALA A 152 11.98 -20.18 -11.17
CA ALA A 152 10.70 -19.66 -10.72
C ALA A 152 10.52 -18.18 -11.05
N TYR A 153 11.61 -17.39 -10.91
CA TYR A 153 11.61 -15.97 -11.28
C TYR A 153 11.28 -15.76 -12.75
N HIS A 154 12.00 -16.47 -13.65
CA HIS A 154 11.76 -16.34 -15.09
C HIS A 154 10.42 -16.91 -15.51
N ALA A 155 9.99 -18.05 -14.94
CA ALA A 155 8.66 -18.63 -15.21
C ALA A 155 7.52 -17.67 -14.87
N ALA A 156 7.60 -16.97 -13.73
CA ALA A 156 6.59 -15.98 -13.35
C ALA A 156 6.55 -14.79 -14.33
N ILE A 157 7.71 -14.26 -14.70
CA ILE A 157 7.80 -13.17 -15.69
C ILE A 157 7.27 -13.60 -17.06
N ASP A 158 7.65 -14.78 -17.55
CA ASP A 158 7.23 -15.27 -18.86
C ASP A 158 5.73 -15.55 -18.89
N ARG A 159 5.15 -16.07 -17.80
CA ARG A 159 3.70 -16.21 -17.64
C ARG A 159 3.00 -14.85 -17.75
N GLY A 160 3.49 -13.85 -17.04
CA GLY A 160 2.94 -12.50 -17.08
C GLY A 160 3.02 -11.86 -18.45
N ARG A 161 4.17 -12.00 -19.13
CA ARG A 161 4.39 -11.50 -20.49
C ARG A 161 3.48 -12.18 -21.52
N ALA A 162 3.23 -13.48 -21.37
CA ALA A 162 2.32 -14.21 -22.25
C ALA A 162 0.88 -13.69 -22.10
N ALA A 163 0.41 -13.48 -20.87
CA ALA A 163 -0.90 -12.91 -20.60
C ALA A 163 -1.02 -11.47 -21.11
N GLU A 164 0.04 -10.65 -20.98
CA GLU A 164 0.05 -9.28 -21.52
C GLU A 164 -0.04 -9.26 -23.04
N ARG A 165 0.69 -10.14 -23.76
CA ARG A 165 0.58 -10.25 -25.22
C ARG A 165 -0.85 -10.63 -25.62
N ARG A 166 -1.43 -11.65 -24.96
CA ARG A 166 -2.82 -12.07 -25.23
C ARG A 166 -3.81 -10.91 -25.07
N TRP A 167 -3.69 -10.17 -23.96
CA TRP A 167 -4.54 -8.99 -23.75
C TRP A 167 -4.40 -7.94 -24.87
N ARG A 168 -3.16 -7.67 -25.30
CA ARG A 168 -2.92 -6.70 -26.41
C ARG A 168 -3.49 -7.18 -27.75
N GLU A 169 -3.50 -8.48 -27.99
CA GLU A 169 -3.98 -9.07 -29.24
C GLU A 169 -5.51 -9.25 -29.27
N THR A 170 -6.10 -9.58 -28.12
CA THR A 170 -7.52 -10.02 -28.08
C THR A 170 -8.42 -9.11 -27.24
N GLY A 171 -7.85 -8.28 -26.36
CA GLY A 171 -8.57 -7.53 -25.33
C GLY A 171 -9.01 -8.37 -24.12
N GLU A 172 -8.73 -9.67 -24.12
CA GLU A 172 -9.09 -10.57 -23.02
C GLU A 172 -8.04 -10.50 -21.88
N VAL A 173 -8.51 -10.28 -20.65
CA VAL A 173 -7.68 -10.27 -19.45
C VAL A 173 -7.72 -11.66 -18.82
N GLU A 174 -6.58 -12.35 -18.77
CA GLU A 174 -6.42 -13.58 -18.02
C GLU A 174 -6.29 -13.24 -16.52
N THR A 175 -7.13 -13.86 -15.67
CA THR A 175 -7.10 -13.65 -14.22
C THR A 175 -7.03 -14.96 -13.47
N ILE A 176 -6.38 -14.89 -12.30
CA ILE A 176 -6.46 -15.92 -11.25
C ILE A 176 -7.10 -15.30 -10.01
N PRO A 177 -7.62 -16.09 -9.05
CA PRO A 177 -8.04 -15.53 -7.78
C PRO A 177 -6.88 -14.84 -7.04
N ALA A 178 -7.16 -13.75 -6.34
CA ALA A 178 -6.17 -13.14 -5.45
C ALA A 178 -5.86 -14.07 -4.28
N VAL A 179 -6.89 -14.72 -3.71
CA VAL A 179 -6.78 -15.70 -2.61
C VAL A 179 -7.69 -16.89 -2.86
N GLY A 180 -7.33 -18.05 -2.29
CA GLY A 180 -8.14 -19.28 -2.33
C GLY A 180 -8.04 -20.06 -1.02
N PRO A 181 -9.07 -20.90 -0.69
CA PRO A 181 -9.15 -21.62 0.59
C PRO A 181 -8.01 -22.62 0.79
N ASP A 182 -7.57 -23.24 -0.30
CA ASP A 182 -6.57 -24.31 -0.30
C ASP A 182 -5.22 -23.85 -0.90
N GLY A 183 -5.02 -22.54 -1.09
CA GLY A 183 -3.92 -22.02 -1.88
C GLY A 183 -4.11 -22.32 -3.37
N GLY A 184 -3.16 -23.03 -4.02
CA GLY A 184 -3.21 -23.34 -5.44
C GLY A 184 -2.72 -22.20 -6.33
N ASP A 185 -3.28 -22.06 -7.52
CA ASP A 185 -2.91 -21.00 -8.47
C ASP A 185 -3.62 -19.69 -8.11
N VAL A 186 -3.10 -19.00 -7.11
CA VAL A 186 -3.60 -17.74 -6.58
C VAL A 186 -2.46 -16.75 -6.39
N ALA A 187 -2.76 -15.45 -6.34
CA ALA A 187 -1.73 -14.43 -6.16
C ALA A 187 -1.09 -14.43 -4.76
N MET A 188 -1.89 -14.73 -3.73
CA MET A 188 -1.45 -14.78 -2.33
C MET A 188 -1.81 -16.16 -1.73
N PRO A 189 -0.92 -17.17 -1.81
CA PRO A 189 -1.18 -18.53 -1.32
C PRO A 189 -1.00 -18.65 0.21
N LEU A 190 -1.54 -17.68 0.94
CA LEU A 190 -1.48 -17.60 2.40
C LEU A 190 -2.87 -17.85 2.99
N ARG A 191 -2.99 -18.80 3.91
CA ARG A 191 -4.26 -19.10 4.55
C ARG A 191 -4.88 -17.89 5.25
N GLU A 192 -4.10 -17.12 5.98
CA GLU A 192 -4.56 -15.91 6.64
C GLU A 192 -5.08 -14.85 5.66
N ALA A 193 -4.48 -14.75 4.46
CA ALA A 193 -4.97 -13.86 3.41
C ALA A 193 -6.36 -14.30 2.91
N TYR A 194 -6.58 -15.62 2.74
CA TYR A 194 -7.90 -16.14 2.41
C TYR A 194 -8.93 -15.85 3.53
N GLU A 195 -8.53 -16.04 4.79
CA GLU A 195 -9.42 -15.78 5.94
C GLU A 195 -9.87 -14.32 6.02
N PHE A 196 -9.10 -13.39 5.48
CA PHE A 196 -9.49 -11.98 5.35
C PHE A 196 -10.23 -11.71 4.03
N TYR A 197 -9.57 -11.85 2.89
CA TYR A 197 -10.11 -11.42 1.59
C TYR A 197 -11.19 -12.36 1.02
N GLY A 198 -11.15 -13.63 1.37
CA GLY A 198 -12.07 -14.67 0.87
C GLY A 198 -13.29 -14.91 1.76
N THR A 199 -13.41 -14.20 2.88
CA THR A 199 -14.50 -14.37 3.86
C THR A 199 -15.17 -13.04 4.18
N SER A 200 -16.20 -13.07 5.02
CA SER A 200 -16.89 -11.85 5.48
C SER A 200 -16.01 -10.90 6.32
N ARG A 201 -14.83 -11.34 6.78
CA ARG A 201 -13.92 -10.52 7.62
C ARG A 201 -13.45 -9.26 6.87
N GLY A 202 -12.97 -9.41 5.63
CA GLY A 202 -12.50 -8.28 4.81
C GLY A 202 -13.40 -7.96 3.61
N ALA A 203 -14.63 -8.53 3.56
CA ALA A 203 -15.55 -8.32 2.45
C ALA A 203 -16.05 -6.88 2.39
N VAL A 204 -15.88 -6.27 1.21
CA VAL A 204 -16.43 -4.95 0.88
C VAL A 204 -16.94 -4.97 -0.55
N ALA A 205 -17.90 -4.10 -0.86
CA ALA A 205 -18.63 -4.13 -2.14
C ALA A 205 -17.71 -3.92 -3.37
N ASN A 206 -16.63 -3.14 -3.21
CA ASN A 206 -15.74 -2.77 -4.31
C ASN A 206 -14.54 -3.71 -4.47
N TYR A 207 -14.39 -4.72 -3.62
CA TYR A 207 -13.32 -5.70 -3.73
C TYR A 207 -13.69 -6.81 -4.71
N THR A 208 -12.77 -7.13 -5.60
CA THR A 208 -12.87 -8.27 -6.51
C THR A 208 -11.73 -9.25 -6.20
N ASN A 209 -12.07 -10.50 -5.86
CA ASN A 209 -11.08 -11.55 -5.63
C ASN A 209 -10.49 -12.02 -6.96
N ALA A 210 -9.69 -11.17 -7.60
CA ALA A 210 -9.02 -11.46 -8.85
C ALA A 210 -7.68 -10.72 -8.95
N PHE A 211 -6.77 -11.29 -9.74
CA PHE A 211 -5.45 -10.77 -10.03
C PHE A 211 -5.15 -11.02 -11.51
N ALA A 212 -4.90 -9.99 -12.27
CA ALA A 212 -4.53 -10.11 -13.68
C ALA A 212 -3.17 -10.81 -13.80
N VAL A 213 -3.10 -11.91 -14.54
CA VAL A 213 -1.89 -12.75 -14.63
C VAL A 213 -0.68 -11.97 -15.15
N GLN A 214 -0.89 -11.00 -16.02
CA GLN A 214 0.17 -10.11 -16.50
C GLN A 214 0.86 -9.30 -15.38
N SER A 215 0.24 -9.17 -14.20
CA SER A 215 0.83 -8.55 -13.02
C SER A 215 2.13 -9.25 -12.56
N PHE A 216 2.27 -10.54 -12.83
CA PHE A 216 3.50 -11.27 -12.47
C PHE A 216 4.75 -10.67 -13.12
N THR A 217 4.65 -10.11 -14.33
CA THR A 217 5.78 -9.40 -14.96
C THR A 217 6.30 -8.27 -14.08
N TYR A 218 5.38 -7.52 -13.47
CA TYR A 218 5.70 -6.31 -12.73
C TYR A 218 6.02 -6.60 -11.26
N THR A 219 5.19 -7.42 -10.60
CA THR A 219 5.36 -7.72 -9.17
C THR A 219 6.61 -8.55 -8.89
N THR A 220 6.94 -9.49 -9.80
CA THR A 220 8.14 -10.33 -9.69
C THR A 220 9.44 -9.53 -9.88
N ALA A 221 9.42 -8.56 -10.80
CA ALA A 221 10.60 -7.72 -11.10
C ALA A 221 10.73 -6.51 -10.17
N PHE A 222 9.72 -6.19 -9.37
CA PHE A 222 9.76 -5.03 -8.49
C PHE A 222 10.69 -5.26 -7.30
N ASP A 223 11.70 -4.41 -7.18
CA ASP A 223 12.64 -4.41 -6.05
C ASP A 223 12.43 -3.17 -5.18
N ALA A 224 11.75 -3.36 -4.06
CA ALA A 224 11.51 -2.30 -3.09
C ALA A 224 12.78 -1.91 -2.32
N GLN A 225 13.78 -2.81 -2.22
CA GLN A 225 15.02 -2.56 -1.50
C GLN A 225 15.82 -1.41 -2.12
N GLU A 226 15.72 -1.21 -3.44
CA GLU A 226 16.40 -0.11 -4.15
C GLU A 226 16.01 1.29 -3.65
N ALA A 227 14.80 1.44 -3.09
CA ALA A 227 14.33 2.72 -2.58
C ALA A 227 14.99 3.10 -1.24
N ALA A 228 15.42 2.13 -0.44
CA ALA A 228 15.87 2.35 0.94
C ALA A 228 17.01 3.37 1.04
N ALA A 229 18.06 3.22 0.25
CA ALA A 229 19.22 4.10 0.28
C ALA A 229 18.91 5.55 -0.19
N ARG A 230 17.81 5.75 -0.90
CA ARG A 230 17.34 7.06 -1.40
C ARG A 230 16.36 7.74 -0.44
N LEU A 231 15.79 7.03 0.53
CA LEU A 231 14.92 7.61 1.55
C LEU A 231 15.71 8.55 2.46
N ARG A 232 15.39 9.83 2.42
CA ARG A 232 16.02 10.90 3.22
C ARG A 232 15.09 11.45 4.28
N VAL A 233 13.79 11.24 4.13
CA VAL A 233 12.77 11.68 5.08
C VAL A 233 12.75 10.79 6.31
N PRO A 234 12.25 11.26 7.46
CA PRO A 234 11.98 10.46 8.63
C PRO A 234 11.15 9.21 8.28
N PHE A 235 11.65 8.05 8.68
CA PHE A 235 11.02 6.74 8.42
C PHE A 235 10.71 6.01 9.71
N LEU A 236 9.48 5.54 9.84
CA LEU A 236 9.04 4.67 10.94
C LEU A 236 8.68 3.28 10.38
N LEU A 237 9.44 2.27 10.78
CA LEU A 237 9.08 0.87 10.54
C LEU A 237 8.22 0.35 11.69
N ILE A 238 7.03 -0.13 11.39
CA ILE A 238 6.18 -0.85 12.33
C ILE A 238 6.00 -2.27 11.79
N HIS A 239 6.39 -3.29 12.55
CA HIS A 239 6.41 -4.66 12.05
C HIS A 239 6.17 -5.68 13.17
N SER A 240 6.18 -6.98 12.82
CA SER A 240 6.13 -8.10 13.77
C SER A 240 7.01 -9.24 13.28
N GLU A 241 7.54 -10.03 14.20
CA GLU A 241 8.28 -11.26 13.87
C GLU A 241 7.42 -12.32 13.20
N ARG A 242 6.08 -12.21 13.31
CA ARG A 242 5.12 -13.13 12.71
C ARG A 242 4.42 -12.55 11.47
N ALA A 243 4.74 -11.32 11.09
CA ALA A 243 4.24 -10.75 9.85
C ALA A 243 4.99 -11.32 8.63
N LEU A 244 4.57 -10.93 7.42
CA LEU A 244 5.19 -11.41 6.19
C LEU A 244 6.63 -10.90 6.06
N ALA A 245 7.58 -11.84 5.89
CA ALA A 245 8.97 -11.56 5.56
C ALA A 245 9.70 -10.54 6.46
N PRO A 246 9.77 -10.70 7.80
CA PRO A 246 10.49 -9.80 8.70
C PRO A 246 11.97 -9.56 8.29
N PRO A 247 12.71 -10.55 7.75
CA PRO A 247 14.08 -10.32 7.29
C PRO A 247 14.20 -9.27 6.18
N LEU A 248 13.23 -9.19 5.26
CA LEU A 248 13.21 -8.17 4.22
C LEU A 248 12.93 -6.77 4.78
N ALA A 249 12.05 -6.66 5.79
CA ALA A 249 11.81 -5.42 6.49
C ALA A 249 13.06 -4.93 7.25
N ARG A 250 13.80 -5.82 7.90
CA ARG A 250 15.07 -5.50 8.59
C ARG A 250 16.15 -5.08 7.59
N LYS A 251 16.25 -5.78 6.44
CA LYS A 251 17.19 -5.42 5.36
C LYS A 251 16.89 -4.01 4.86
N PHE A 252 15.62 -3.73 4.55
CA PHE A 252 15.16 -2.42 4.11
C PHE A 252 15.50 -1.34 5.15
N TYR A 253 15.09 -1.55 6.41
CA TYR A 253 15.35 -0.61 7.50
C TYR A 253 16.83 -0.30 7.67
N ALA A 254 17.69 -1.33 7.63
CA ALA A 254 19.14 -1.14 7.77
C ALA A 254 19.71 -0.22 6.69
N ALA A 255 19.19 -0.32 5.44
CA ALA A 255 19.66 0.45 4.29
C ALA A 255 19.10 1.88 4.19
N VAL A 256 18.05 2.23 4.95
CA VAL A 256 17.50 3.59 4.95
C VAL A 256 18.52 4.58 5.47
N SER A 257 18.74 5.67 4.73
CA SER A 257 19.75 6.69 5.02
C SER A 257 19.22 7.86 5.86
N GLY A 258 17.91 8.11 5.87
CA GLY A 258 17.28 9.18 6.68
C GLY A 258 17.16 8.85 8.16
N PRO A 259 16.66 9.79 8.97
CA PRO A 259 16.27 9.51 10.35
C PRO A 259 15.27 8.36 10.39
N LYS A 260 15.45 7.40 11.29
CA LYS A 260 14.59 6.22 11.31
C LYS A 260 14.37 5.65 12.70
N TRP A 261 13.19 5.09 12.90
CA TRP A 261 12.76 4.38 14.11
C TRP A 261 12.07 3.09 13.75
N GLU A 262 12.08 2.13 14.67
CA GLU A 262 11.33 0.89 14.50
C GLU A 262 10.48 0.59 15.74
N LEU A 263 9.33 -0.04 15.49
CA LEU A 263 8.41 -0.56 16.50
C LEU A 263 8.01 -1.98 16.11
N TRP A 264 8.38 -2.95 16.94
CA TRP A 264 8.01 -4.35 16.76
C TRP A 264 6.86 -4.69 17.70
N LEU A 265 5.71 -5.04 17.10
CA LEU A 265 4.49 -5.41 17.82
C LEU A 265 4.30 -6.92 17.80
N GLU A 266 3.62 -7.46 18.82
CA GLU A 266 3.23 -8.86 18.83
C GLU A 266 1.94 -9.04 18.02
N SER A 267 1.98 -9.88 16.98
CA SER A 267 0.83 -10.30 16.18
C SER A 267 0.80 -11.81 16.02
N HIS A 268 -0.33 -12.37 15.58
CA HIS A 268 -0.41 -13.78 15.19
C HIS A 268 0.03 -13.98 13.74
N GLY A 269 -0.07 -12.95 12.90
CA GLY A 269 0.31 -12.96 11.49
C GLY A 269 0.33 -11.57 10.87
N GLN A 270 0.41 -11.54 9.55
CA GLN A 270 0.38 -10.32 8.73
C GLN A 270 -0.96 -9.61 8.81
N ILE A 271 -2.04 -10.38 8.77
CA ILE A 271 -3.40 -9.89 8.57
C ILE A 271 -3.95 -9.16 9.80
N ASP A 272 -3.42 -9.43 10.99
CA ASP A 272 -3.85 -8.71 12.20
C ASP A 272 -3.61 -7.19 12.08
N PHE A 273 -2.61 -6.78 11.28
CA PHE A 273 -2.37 -5.37 10.98
C PHE A 273 -3.45 -4.73 10.09
N TYR A 274 -4.40 -5.50 9.54
CA TYR A 274 -5.39 -4.94 8.60
C TYR A 274 -6.69 -4.51 9.29
N ASP A 275 -7.06 -5.20 10.37
CA ASP A 275 -8.36 -5.01 11.02
C ASP A 275 -8.37 -5.17 12.55
N ASP A 276 -7.26 -5.64 13.17
CA ASP A 276 -7.21 -5.77 14.62
C ASP A 276 -6.86 -4.42 15.29
N PRO A 277 -7.77 -3.83 16.09
CA PRO A 277 -7.50 -2.58 16.79
C PRO A 277 -6.28 -2.65 17.73
N ARG A 278 -5.92 -3.86 18.24
CA ARG A 278 -4.76 -4.05 19.11
C ARG A 278 -3.43 -3.81 18.38
N LEU A 279 -3.42 -3.86 17.04
CA LEU A 279 -2.28 -3.56 16.18
C LEU A 279 -2.42 -2.18 15.52
N ILE A 280 -3.62 -1.85 15.03
CA ILE A 280 -3.88 -0.57 14.35
C ILE A 280 -3.68 0.61 15.32
N ILE A 281 -4.24 0.53 16.54
CA ILE A 281 -4.17 1.64 17.50
C ILE A 281 -2.72 1.97 17.89
N PRO A 282 -1.89 1.03 18.37
CA PRO A 282 -0.50 1.32 18.69
C PRO A 282 0.32 1.79 17.47
N ALA A 283 0.04 1.25 16.28
CA ALA A 283 0.71 1.67 15.06
C ALA A 283 0.40 3.13 14.72
N VAL A 284 -0.88 3.52 14.78
CA VAL A 284 -1.31 4.89 14.49
C VAL A 284 -0.85 5.87 15.57
N ASP A 285 -0.84 5.47 16.84
CA ASP A 285 -0.30 6.27 17.94
C ASP A 285 1.20 6.55 17.73
N ALA A 286 1.97 5.54 17.35
CA ALA A 286 3.40 5.69 17.04
C ALA A 286 3.63 6.59 15.82
N ILE A 287 2.79 6.48 14.77
CA ILE A 287 2.83 7.38 13.61
C ILE A 287 2.56 8.83 14.05
N ALA A 288 1.50 9.05 14.82
CA ALA A 288 1.15 10.38 15.31
C ALA A 288 2.26 10.99 16.17
N GLU A 289 2.78 10.24 17.15
CA GLU A 289 3.83 10.71 18.06
C GLU A 289 5.14 11.02 17.33
N ARG A 290 5.64 10.05 16.53
CA ARG A 290 6.98 10.14 15.93
C ARG A 290 7.05 11.09 14.77
N LEU A 291 6.03 11.05 13.89
CA LEU A 291 6.10 11.83 12.67
C LEU A 291 5.63 13.28 12.86
N THR A 292 4.69 13.57 13.79
CA THR A 292 4.29 14.96 14.06
C THR A 292 5.48 15.79 14.56
N GLY A 293 6.31 15.24 15.42
CA GLY A 293 7.51 15.93 15.92
C GLY A 293 8.57 16.26 14.84
N THR A 294 8.46 15.68 13.66
CA THR A 294 9.39 15.91 12.52
C THR A 294 8.84 16.86 11.46
N LEU A 295 7.58 17.32 11.60
CA LEU A 295 6.90 18.17 10.62
C LEU A 295 7.07 19.67 10.86
N ALA A 296 7.68 20.06 12.00
CA ALA A 296 7.94 21.43 12.41
C ALA A 296 9.04 22.10 11.57
#